data_d5b66301eaba194d89f252e08a1606d7
#
_entry.id   d5b66301eaba194d89f252e08a1606d7
#
_cell.length_a   1.000
_cell.length_b   1.000
_cell.length_c   1.000
_cell.angle_alpha   90.00
_cell.angle_beta   90.00
_cell.angle_gamma   90.00
#
_symmetry.space_group_name_H-M   'P 1'
#
loop_
_entity.id
_entity.type
_entity.pdbx_description
1 polymer ?
#
loop_
_entity_poly.entity_id
_entity_poly.type
_entity_poly.pdbx_seq_one_letter_code
_entity_poly.pdbx_strand_id
1 'polypeptide(L)' 'HEILIEGISRKNKNQWKGRNSQNAVCVFDMKEGQKLGDIVSVFVHGNTQGTLLGETV' A
#
# COMPACT_ATOMS: atom_id res chain seq x y z
N HIS A 1 5.26 -5.68 6.51
CA HIS A 1 5.16 -4.25 6.87
C HIS A 1 3.73 -3.87 7.16
N GLU A 2 3.55 -3.00 8.14
CA GLU A 2 2.25 -2.40 8.40
C GLU A 2 2.17 -1.08 7.64
N ILE A 3 1.11 -0.93 6.85
CA ILE A 3 0.95 0.21 5.96
C ILE A 3 -0.34 0.94 6.31
N LEU A 4 -0.24 2.26 6.48
CA LEU A 4 -1.41 3.12 6.63
C LEU A 4 -1.90 3.51 5.25
N ILE A 5 -3.15 3.19 4.95
CA ILE A 5 -3.77 3.51 3.66
C ILE A 5 -4.07 5.02 3.63
N GLU A 6 -3.42 5.74 2.73
CA GLU A 6 -3.56 7.19 2.62
C GLU A 6 -4.37 7.63 1.42
N GLY A 7 -4.51 6.78 0.43
CA GLY A 7 -5.23 7.14 -0.77
C GLY A 7 -5.20 6.06 -1.82
N ILE A 8 -5.71 6.40 -2.99
CA ILE A 8 -5.74 5.50 -4.14
C ILE A 8 -4.52 5.82 -5.01
N SER A 9 -3.87 4.77 -5.53
CA SER A 9 -2.73 4.95 -6.42
C SER A 9 -3.14 5.77 -7.66
N ARG A 10 -2.28 6.70 -8.05
CA ARG A 10 -2.56 7.53 -9.23
C ARG A 10 -2.52 6.73 -10.52
N LYS A 11 -1.70 5.71 -10.57
CA LYS A 11 -1.50 4.93 -11.79
C LYS A 11 -2.51 3.82 -11.95
N ASN A 12 -3.12 3.38 -10.85
CA ASN A 12 -4.04 2.25 -10.89
C ASN A 12 -5.10 2.43 -9.81
N LYS A 13 -6.34 2.64 -10.26
CA LYS A 13 -7.46 2.87 -9.35
C LYS A 13 -7.83 1.65 -8.52
N ASN A 14 -7.29 0.50 -8.86
CA ASN A 14 -7.53 -0.73 -8.11
C ASN A 14 -6.47 -0.99 -7.05
N GLN A 15 -5.60 -0.02 -6.79
CA GLN A 15 -4.53 -0.15 -5.81
C GLN A 15 -4.59 0.97 -4.80
N TRP A 16 -4.25 0.62 -3.56
CA TRP A 16 -4.06 1.60 -2.49
C TRP A 16 -2.63 2.12 -2.50
N LYS A 17 -2.50 3.36 -2.05
CA LYS A 17 -1.20 3.96 -1.75
C LYS A 17 -1.15 4.25 -0.27
N GLY A 18 -0.08 3.86 0.38
CA GLY A 18 0.09 4.12 1.79
C GLY A 18 1.55 4.24 2.16
N ARG A 19 1.82 4.32 3.46
CA ARG A 19 3.18 4.46 3.98
C ARG A 19 3.37 3.58 5.19
N ASN A 20 4.60 3.11 5.34
CA ASN A 20 4.99 2.36 6.54
C ASN A 20 5.52 3.30 7.62
N SER A 21 5.97 2.73 8.75
CA SER A 21 6.51 3.51 9.87
C SER A 21 7.78 4.27 9.51
N GLN A 22 8.46 3.89 8.45
CA GLN A 22 9.67 4.55 7.97
C GLN A 22 9.36 5.58 6.89
N ASN A 23 8.08 5.87 6.69
CA ASN A 23 7.61 6.84 5.70
C ASN A 23 7.89 6.43 4.25
N ALA A 24 8.10 5.15 4.00
CA ALA A 24 8.28 4.64 2.65
C ALA A 24 6.92 4.40 2.01
N VAL A 25 6.76 4.88 0.78
CA VAL A 25 5.51 4.73 0.03
C VAL A 25 5.38 3.29 -0.45
N CYS A 26 4.20 2.72 -0.27
CA CYS A 26 3.88 1.37 -0.71
C CYS A 26 2.59 1.37 -1.51
N VAL A 27 2.58 0.62 -2.59
CA VAL A 27 1.39 0.43 -3.44
C VAL A 27 1.03 -1.05 -3.42
N PHE A 28 -0.24 -1.36 -3.21
CA PHE A 28 -0.71 -2.74 -3.14
C PHE A 28 -2.16 -2.82 -3.61
N ASP A 29 -2.55 -4.00 -4.07
CA ASP A 29 -3.90 -4.20 -4.61
C ASP A 29 -4.96 -4.07 -3.53
N MET A 30 -6.09 -3.47 -3.91
CA MET A 30 -7.23 -3.35 -3.02
C MET A 30 -7.87 -4.70 -2.76
N LYS A 31 -8.30 -4.90 -1.52
CA LYS A 31 -9.12 -6.05 -1.14
C LYS A 31 -10.39 -5.57 -0.47
N GLU A 32 -11.41 -6.42 -0.53
CA GLU A 32 -12.68 -6.13 0.08
C GLU A 32 -12.52 -5.83 1.58
N GLY A 33 -13.24 -4.83 2.05
CA GLY A 33 -13.22 -4.46 3.46
C GLY A 33 -12.17 -3.43 3.84
N GLN A 34 -11.28 -3.07 2.93
CA GLN A 34 -10.26 -2.06 3.19
C GLN A 34 -10.78 -0.66 2.88
N LYS A 35 -10.31 0.32 3.63
CA LYS A 35 -10.73 1.72 3.43
C LYS A 35 -9.61 2.67 3.83
N LEU A 36 -9.76 3.92 3.44
CA LEU A 36 -8.83 4.99 3.84
C LEU A 36 -8.71 5.07 5.36
N GLY A 37 -7.49 5.23 5.84
CA GLY A 37 -7.22 5.30 7.26
C GLY A 37 -6.96 3.96 7.93
N ASP A 38 -7.20 2.86 7.23
CA ASP A 38 -6.90 1.54 7.76
C ASP A 38 -5.41 1.28 7.79
N ILE A 39 -4.99 0.50 8.78
CA ILE A 39 -3.63 -0.03 8.84
C ILE A 39 -3.71 -1.51 8.48
N VAL A 40 -2.96 -1.90 7.47
CA VAL A 40 -3.00 -3.28 6.96
C VAL A 40 -1.60 -3.87 6.92
N SER A 41 -1.52 -5.18 7.05
CA SER A 41 -0.25 -5.90 6.90
C SER A 41 -0.04 -6.21 5.43
N VAL A 42 1.12 -5.84 4.92
CA VAL A 42 1.46 -5.98 3.51
C VAL A 42 2.76 -6.74 3.37
N PHE A 43 2.78 -7.74 2.51
CA PHE A 43 4.00 -8.43 2.12
C PHE A 43 4.61 -7.68 0.93
N VAL A 44 5.81 -7.14 1.13
CA VAL A 44 6.50 -6.41 0.08
C VAL A 44 7.31 -7.39 -0.76
N HIS A 45 7.02 -7.45 -2.05
CA HIS A 45 7.70 -8.38 -2.95
C HIS A 45 8.57 -7.69 -4.01
N GLY A 46 8.61 -6.36 -4.01
CA GLY A 46 9.45 -5.64 -4.96
C GLY A 46 9.41 -4.15 -4.71
N ASN A 47 10.19 -3.42 -5.48
CA ASN A 47 10.16 -1.96 -5.45
C ASN A 47 10.43 -1.41 -6.84
N THR A 48 10.09 -0.15 -7.03
CA THR A 48 10.39 0.56 -8.26
C THR A 48 10.50 2.05 -7.94
N GLN A 49 11.65 2.65 -8.27
CA GLN A 49 11.90 4.08 -8.11
C GLN A 49 11.45 4.63 -6.75
N GLY A 50 11.78 3.93 -5.69
CA GLY A 50 11.48 4.40 -4.34
C GLY A 50 10.09 4.05 -3.83
N THR A 51 9.30 3.35 -4.62
CA THR A 51 7.98 2.88 -4.21
C THR A 51 8.00 1.38 -3.99
N LEU A 52 7.53 0.95 -2.82
CA LEU A 52 7.42 -0.48 -2.52
C LEU A 52 6.18 -1.05 -3.17
N LEU A 53 6.32 -2.26 -3.68
CA LEU A 53 5.20 -3.00 -4.27
C LEU A 53 4.91 -4.21 -3.40
N GLY A 54 3.64 -4.41 -3.08
CA GLY A 54 3.28 -5.50 -2.20
C GLY A 54 1.85 -5.94 -2.36
N GLU A 55 1.46 -6.84 -1.46
CA GLU A 55 0.09 -7.33 -1.39
C GLU A 55 -0.29 -7.54 0.06
N THR A 56 -1.58 -7.40 0.35
CA THR A 56 -2.10 -7.63 1.70
C THR A 56 -2.00 -9.11 2.03
N VAL A 57 -1.49 -9.43 3.20
CA VAL A 57 -1.40 -10.80 3.70
C VAL A 57 -2.62 -11.18 4.51
#